data_9b53fddbd1338529c0df53323cb58196
#
_entry.id   9b53fddbd1338529c0df53323cb58196
#
_cell.length_a   1.000
_cell.length_b   1.000
_cell.length_c   1.000
_cell.angle_alpha   90.00
_cell.angle_beta   90.00
_cell.angle_gamma   90.00
#
_symmetry.space_group_name_H-M   'P 1'
#
loop_
_entity.id
_entity.type
_entity.pdbx_description
1 polymer ?
#
loop_
_entity_poly.entity_id
_entity_poly.type
_entity_poly.pdbx_seq_one_letter_code
_entity_poly.pdbx_strand_id
1 'polypeptide(L)'
;MATIFMLSIVVISDIDGQIKSKQSDGNTVEYYNIGNKKEKENNYQQTNIFKNPYDSLIVTIAKKENIDPHLIRCIIKIESNFNKDAVSVAGAMGLMQLMQDIVQAYNVDDPFNPEQNIKAGVKHFKSLLALLNNDIVLALAAYHAGIGRVKKNMTVPNISSTIEYVNAVMKLYKPQESNNYTTKIEKLYLQMLPDGTINITTIK
;
A
#
# COMPACT_ATOMS: atom_id res chain seq x y z
N MET A 1 39.83 -38.48 -11.91
CA MET A 1 38.48 -38.72 -12.44
C MET A 1 37.53 -37.78 -11.71
N ALA A 2 37.16 -36.71 -12.34
CA ALA A 2 36.23 -35.75 -11.75
C ALA A 2 34.78 -36.18 -12.10
N THR A 3 34.05 -36.61 -11.10
CA THR A 3 32.64 -37.01 -11.25
C THR A 3 31.81 -35.75 -11.38
N ILE A 4 31.33 -35.48 -12.59
CA ILE A 4 30.39 -34.41 -12.87
C ILE A 4 29.03 -34.85 -12.31
N PHE A 5 28.65 -34.31 -11.17
CA PHE A 5 27.26 -34.40 -10.70
C PHE A 5 26.38 -33.48 -11.56
N MET A 6 25.69 -34.05 -12.52
CA MET A 6 24.60 -33.39 -13.19
C MET A 6 23.46 -33.23 -12.17
N LEU A 7 23.31 -32.03 -11.60
CA LEU A 7 22.19 -31.69 -10.75
C LEU A 7 20.98 -31.45 -11.65
N SER A 8 20.02 -32.37 -11.61
CA SER A 8 18.75 -32.21 -12.30
C SER A 8 18.03 -31.03 -11.70
N ILE A 9 17.92 -29.95 -12.47
CA ILE A 9 17.09 -28.78 -12.13
C ILE A 9 15.64 -29.23 -12.23
N VAL A 10 14.99 -29.41 -11.09
CA VAL A 10 13.52 -29.48 -11.07
C VAL A 10 13.03 -28.06 -11.33
N VAL A 11 12.76 -27.79 -12.59
CA VAL A 11 11.99 -26.58 -12.96
C VAL A 11 10.58 -26.85 -12.48
N ILE A 12 10.19 -26.22 -11.39
CA ILE A 12 8.77 -26.07 -11.08
C ILE A 12 8.25 -25.08 -12.10
N SER A 13 7.84 -25.62 -13.25
CA SER A 13 7.18 -24.83 -14.28
C SER A 13 5.78 -24.48 -13.81
N ASP A 14 5.53 -23.21 -13.90
CA ASP A 14 4.26 -22.58 -14.13
C ASP A 14 3.24 -22.50 -12.99
N ILE A 15 3.31 -21.32 -12.40
CA ILE A 15 2.10 -20.49 -12.33
C ILE A 15 2.40 -19.30 -13.25
N ASP A 16 1.95 -19.35 -14.49
CA ASP A 16 1.94 -18.28 -15.51
C ASP A 16 3.27 -17.62 -15.92
N GLY A 17 4.37 -18.36 -16.03
CA GLY A 17 5.59 -17.85 -16.69
C GLY A 17 6.25 -16.62 -16.09
N GLN A 18 5.97 -16.30 -14.83
CA GLN A 18 6.40 -15.06 -14.18
C GLN A 18 7.68 -15.19 -13.34
N ILE A 19 8.22 -16.40 -13.16
CA ILE A 19 9.44 -16.62 -12.37
C ILE A 19 10.58 -17.01 -13.29
N LYS A 20 11.68 -16.26 -13.26
CA LYS A 20 12.96 -16.64 -13.89
C LYS A 20 14.02 -16.92 -12.84
N SER A 21 14.93 -17.83 -13.17
CA SER A 21 16.10 -18.11 -12.36
C SER A 21 17.38 -17.65 -13.08
N LYS A 22 18.34 -17.16 -12.33
CA LYS A 22 19.69 -16.85 -12.80
C LYS A 22 20.69 -17.50 -11.85
N GLN A 23 21.63 -18.26 -12.40
CA GLN A 23 22.75 -18.80 -11.62
C GLN A 23 23.82 -17.72 -11.51
N SER A 24 24.23 -17.35 -10.29
CA SER A 24 25.17 -16.25 -10.07
C SER A 24 26.60 -16.70 -9.72
N ASP A 25 26.77 -17.87 -9.14
CA ASP A 25 28.03 -18.54 -8.92
C ASP A 25 27.72 -20.03 -8.72
N GLY A 26 28.61 -20.89 -8.93
CA GLY A 26 28.41 -22.34 -9.10
C GLY A 26 27.45 -23.05 -8.15
N ASN A 27 26.98 -22.41 -7.05
CA ASN A 27 26.10 -22.97 -6.02
C ASN A 27 24.88 -22.14 -5.63
N THR A 28 24.68 -20.96 -6.20
CA THR A 28 23.55 -20.08 -5.84
C THR A 28 22.65 -19.87 -7.05
N VAL A 29 21.36 -20.17 -6.91
CA VAL A 29 20.34 -19.89 -7.93
C VAL A 29 19.44 -18.77 -7.42
N GLU A 30 19.42 -17.67 -8.14
CA GLU A 30 18.59 -16.51 -7.87
C GLU A 30 17.27 -16.63 -8.64
N TYR A 31 16.12 -16.64 -7.93
CA TYR A 31 14.80 -16.63 -8.55
C TYR A 31 14.21 -15.23 -8.45
N TYR A 32 13.75 -14.69 -9.58
CA TYR A 32 13.12 -13.39 -9.60
C TYR A 32 11.83 -13.41 -10.43
N ASN A 33 10.85 -12.66 -9.97
CA ASN A 33 9.59 -12.48 -10.65
C ASN A 33 9.76 -11.43 -11.75
N ILE A 34 9.54 -11.83 -12.99
CA ILE A 34 9.50 -10.94 -14.16
C ILE A 34 8.05 -10.54 -14.45
N GLY A 35 7.32 -10.06 -13.47
CA GLY A 35 5.98 -9.59 -13.73
C GLY A 35 5.92 -8.88 -15.10
N ASN A 36 4.96 -9.22 -15.94
CA ASN A 36 4.83 -8.73 -17.29
C ASN A 36 5.04 -7.22 -17.36
N LYS A 37 6.25 -6.78 -17.77
CA LYS A 37 6.49 -5.45 -18.31
C LYS A 37 5.84 -5.36 -19.68
N LYS A 38 4.52 -5.43 -19.74
CA LYS A 38 3.81 -4.71 -20.76
C LYS A 38 3.67 -3.30 -20.20
N GLU A 39 4.57 -2.44 -20.62
CA GLU A 39 4.32 -1.02 -20.74
C GLU A 39 3.07 -0.84 -21.59
N LYS A 40 1.92 -1.04 -20.98
CA LYS A 40 0.71 -0.39 -21.46
C LYS A 40 0.82 1.01 -20.94
N GLU A 41 1.04 1.96 -21.87
CA GLU A 41 0.75 3.36 -21.70
C GLU A 41 -0.42 3.47 -20.73
N ASN A 42 -0.18 4.22 -19.64
CA ASN A 42 -1.17 4.54 -18.64
C ASN A 42 -2.30 5.36 -19.27
N ASN A 43 -3.11 4.69 -20.07
CA ASN A 43 -4.44 5.14 -20.32
C ASN A 43 -5.24 4.82 -19.05
N TYR A 44 -5.00 5.61 -17.98
CA TYR A 44 -5.94 5.75 -16.91
C TYR A 44 -7.21 6.31 -17.55
N GLN A 45 -7.96 5.44 -18.17
CA GLN A 45 -9.36 5.71 -18.35
C GLN A 45 -9.85 5.94 -16.92
N GLN A 46 -10.08 7.20 -16.58
CA GLN A 46 -10.86 7.62 -15.45
C GLN A 46 -12.22 6.94 -15.64
N THR A 47 -12.27 5.69 -15.20
CA THR A 47 -13.52 4.95 -15.17
C THR A 47 -14.45 5.77 -14.30
N ASN A 48 -15.68 5.96 -14.73
CA ASN A 48 -16.77 6.70 -14.07
C ASN A 48 -17.10 6.25 -12.63
N ILE A 49 -16.24 5.43 -12.02
CA ILE A 49 -16.37 4.87 -10.67
C ILE A 49 -16.30 5.96 -9.59
N PHE A 50 -15.67 7.10 -9.88
CA PHE A 50 -15.46 8.20 -8.93
C PHE A 50 -16.23 9.48 -9.28
N LYS A 51 -17.24 9.40 -10.14
CA LYS A 51 -18.08 10.57 -10.38
C LYS A 51 -18.87 10.89 -9.12
N ASN A 52 -18.37 11.84 -8.32
CA ASN A 52 -18.96 12.26 -7.06
C ASN A 52 -18.99 13.79 -7.00
N PRO A 53 -19.90 14.40 -6.19
CA PRO A 53 -20.06 15.85 -6.15
C PRO A 53 -18.84 16.59 -5.57
N TYR A 54 -17.90 15.88 -4.95
CA TYR A 54 -16.72 16.46 -4.28
C TYR A 54 -15.45 16.45 -5.13
N ASP A 55 -15.47 15.94 -6.36
CA ASP A 55 -14.27 15.78 -7.19
C ASP A 55 -13.48 17.07 -7.39
N SER A 56 -14.17 18.16 -7.70
CA SER A 56 -13.52 19.46 -7.89
C SER A 56 -12.82 19.94 -6.60
N LEU A 57 -13.50 19.75 -5.46
CA LEU A 57 -12.99 20.10 -4.14
C LEU A 57 -11.77 19.26 -3.77
N ILE A 58 -11.84 17.94 -3.96
CA ILE A 58 -10.74 17.01 -3.72
C ILE A 58 -9.52 17.40 -4.55
N VAL A 59 -9.70 17.64 -5.84
CA VAL A 59 -8.59 18.04 -6.74
C VAL A 59 -7.95 19.34 -6.27
N THR A 60 -8.75 20.33 -5.91
CA THR A 60 -8.26 21.64 -5.47
C THR A 60 -7.43 21.52 -4.19
N ILE A 61 -7.96 20.82 -3.17
CA ILE A 61 -7.31 20.70 -1.87
C ILE A 61 -6.06 19.80 -1.97
N ALA A 62 -6.17 18.64 -2.61
CA ALA A 62 -5.07 17.70 -2.72
C ALA A 62 -3.88 18.29 -3.49
N LYS A 63 -4.12 18.98 -4.61
CA LYS A 63 -3.08 19.68 -5.36
C LYS A 63 -2.40 20.78 -4.53
N LYS A 64 -3.17 21.56 -3.77
CA LYS A 64 -2.63 22.59 -2.88
C LYS A 64 -1.68 22.01 -1.82
N GLU A 65 -1.97 20.81 -1.35
CA GLU A 65 -1.15 20.10 -0.36
C GLU A 65 -0.07 19.20 -1.00
N ASN A 66 0.02 19.19 -2.34
CA ASN A 66 0.97 18.39 -3.10
C ASN A 66 0.80 16.87 -2.90
N ILE A 67 -0.46 16.43 -2.85
CA ILE A 67 -0.86 15.02 -2.76
C ILE A 67 -1.65 14.65 -4.01
N ASP A 68 -1.51 13.39 -4.45
CA ASP A 68 -2.28 12.88 -5.58
C ASP A 68 -3.79 12.88 -5.27
N PRO A 69 -4.62 13.62 -6.03
CA PRO A 69 -6.08 13.64 -5.82
C PRO A 69 -6.71 12.26 -5.95
N HIS A 70 -6.13 11.35 -6.74
CA HIS A 70 -6.64 9.99 -6.88
C HIS A 70 -6.51 9.20 -5.58
N LEU A 71 -5.38 9.33 -4.87
CA LEU A 71 -5.19 8.72 -3.56
C LEU A 71 -6.23 9.22 -2.54
N ILE A 72 -6.51 10.53 -2.53
CA ILE A 72 -7.52 11.10 -1.62
C ILE A 72 -8.93 10.56 -1.95
N ARG A 73 -9.28 10.41 -3.24
CA ARG A 73 -10.54 9.77 -3.63
C ARG A 73 -10.64 8.34 -3.11
N CYS A 74 -9.56 7.55 -3.23
CA CYS A 74 -9.53 6.17 -2.73
C CYS A 74 -9.72 6.12 -1.21
N ILE A 75 -9.09 7.01 -0.47
CA ILE A 75 -9.27 7.14 0.99
C ILE A 75 -10.74 7.45 1.30
N ILE A 76 -11.31 8.51 0.73
CA ILE A 76 -12.71 8.90 0.97
C ILE A 76 -13.69 7.78 0.58
N LYS A 77 -13.40 7.05 -0.50
CA LYS A 77 -14.22 5.91 -0.92
C LYS A 77 -14.28 4.82 0.14
N ILE A 78 -13.16 4.51 0.77
CA ILE A 78 -13.08 3.47 1.81
C ILE A 78 -13.63 3.98 3.14
N GLU A 79 -13.35 5.24 3.51
CA GLU A 79 -13.77 5.82 4.79
C GLU A 79 -15.28 6.02 4.90
N SER A 80 -15.90 6.59 3.90
CA SER A 80 -17.33 7.02 3.97
C SER A 80 -18.16 6.64 2.76
N ASN A 81 -17.55 6.06 1.72
CA ASN A 81 -18.20 5.90 0.41
C ASN A 81 -18.78 7.22 -0.13
N PHE A 82 -18.08 8.34 0.10
CA PHE A 82 -18.49 9.71 -0.22
C PHE A 82 -19.74 10.19 0.53
N ASN A 83 -20.11 9.58 1.63
CA ASN A 83 -21.18 10.09 2.50
C ASN A 83 -20.61 11.14 3.47
N LYS A 84 -20.98 12.41 3.26
CA LYS A 84 -20.51 13.53 4.10
C LYS A 84 -21.04 13.47 5.54
N ASP A 85 -22.17 12.80 5.75
CA ASP A 85 -22.84 12.68 7.05
C ASP A 85 -22.50 11.35 7.76
N ALA A 86 -21.48 10.62 7.27
CA ALA A 86 -21.09 9.35 7.87
C ALA A 86 -20.52 9.53 9.29
N VAL A 87 -20.98 8.68 10.20
CA VAL A 87 -20.45 8.57 11.57
C VAL A 87 -20.17 7.11 11.85
N SER A 88 -18.94 6.79 12.26
CA SER A 88 -18.57 5.43 12.65
C SER A 88 -18.97 5.12 14.09
N VAL A 89 -18.98 3.84 14.47
CA VAL A 89 -19.20 3.41 15.86
C VAL A 89 -18.17 4.02 16.82
N ALA A 90 -16.95 4.26 16.33
CA ALA A 90 -15.87 4.89 17.09
C ALA A 90 -15.96 6.42 17.16
N GLY A 91 -16.98 7.03 16.51
CA GLY A 91 -17.18 8.48 16.48
C GLY A 91 -16.36 9.22 15.42
N ALA A 92 -15.81 8.54 14.43
CA ALA A 92 -15.17 9.18 13.27
C ALA A 92 -16.25 9.84 12.37
N MET A 93 -15.96 11.02 11.81
CA MET A 93 -16.96 11.91 11.21
C MET A 93 -16.62 12.30 9.77
N GLY A 94 -17.65 12.31 8.92
CA GLY A 94 -17.65 12.90 7.58
C GLY A 94 -16.88 12.11 6.52
N LEU A 95 -16.53 12.79 5.42
CA LEU A 95 -15.96 12.19 4.22
C LEU A 95 -14.66 11.40 4.46
N MET A 96 -13.76 11.96 5.26
CA MET A 96 -12.46 11.37 5.58
C MET A 96 -12.42 10.77 6.99
N GLN A 97 -13.58 10.58 7.63
CA GLN A 97 -13.72 9.94 8.94
C GLN A 97 -12.76 10.50 9.99
N LEU A 98 -12.88 11.81 10.24
CA LEU A 98 -12.03 12.48 11.20
C LEU A 98 -12.42 12.12 12.64
N MET A 99 -11.45 11.71 13.44
CA MET A 99 -11.61 11.55 14.88
C MET A 99 -11.62 12.91 15.57
N GLN A 100 -12.19 12.98 16.77
CA GLN A 100 -12.38 14.23 17.52
C GLN A 100 -11.07 14.97 17.80
N ASP A 101 -9.98 14.27 18.06
CA ASP A 101 -8.64 14.83 18.26
C ASP A 101 -8.10 15.51 16.99
N ILE A 102 -8.41 14.96 15.82
CA ILE A 102 -8.05 15.55 14.52
C ILE A 102 -8.91 16.78 14.22
N VAL A 103 -10.20 16.71 14.52
CA VAL A 103 -11.14 17.87 14.42
C VAL A 103 -10.59 19.06 15.24
N GLN A 104 -10.16 18.81 16.47
CA GLN A 104 -9.57 19.82 17.33
C GLN A 104 -8.20 20.31 16.84
N ALA A 105 -7.30 19.39 16.47
CA ALA A 105 -5.94 19.72 16.05
C ALA A 105 -5.90 20.61 14.78
N TYR A 106 -6.89 20.45 13.88
CA TYR A 106 -6.97 21.21 12.64
C TYR A 106 -8.03 22.33 12.67
N ASN A 107 -8.61 22.63 13.85
CA ASN A 107 -9.64 23.68 14.07
C ASN A 107 -10.79 23.55 13.07
N VAL A 108 -11.41 22.35 13.01
CA VAL A 108 -12.57 22.08 12.18
C VAL A 108 -13.82 22.48 12.96
N ASP A 109 -14.56 23.49 12.46
CA ASP A 109 -15.80 23.96 13.12
C ASP A 109 -16.97 23.01 12.86
N ASP A 110 -17.07 22.49 11.64
CA ASP A 110 -18.08 21.52 11.22
C ASP A 110 -17.42 20.33 10.50
N PRO A 111 -17.29 19.16 11.16
CA PRO A 111 -16.70 17.98 10.55
C PRO A 111 -17.56 17.35 9.43
N PHE A 112 -18.81 17.78 9.26
CA PHE A 112 -19.71 17.35 8.18
C PHE A 112 -19.70 18.31 7.00
N ASN A 113 -19.05 19.47 7.13
CA ASN A 113 -18.78 20.35 6.00
C ASN A 113 -17.72 19.73 5.10
N PRO A 114 -18.03 19.44 3.81
CA PRO A 114 -17.11 18.74 2.92
C PRO A 114 -15.72 19.40 2.78
N GLU A 115 -15.69 20.73 2.68
CA GLU A 115 -14.44 21.47 2.51
C GLU A 115 -13.56 21.38 3.75
N GLN A 116 -14.12 21.62 4.93
CA GLN A 116 -13.41 21.57 6.20
C GLN A 116 -12.89 20.16 6.47
N ASN A 117 -13.74 19.14 6.25
CA ASN A 117 -13.40 17.74 6.46
C ASN A 117 -12.26 17.28 5.55
N ILE A 118 -12.40 17.50 4.23
CA ILE A 118 -11.37 17.10 3.26
C ILE A 118 -10.07 17.86 3.53
N LYS A 119 -10.13 19.16 3.81
CA LYS A 119 -8.94 19.96 4.09
C LYS A 119 -8.18 19.47 5.33
N ALA A 120 -8.86 19.17 6.40
CA ALA A 120 -8.26 18.64 7.63
C ALA A 120 -7.69 17.23 7.41
N GLY A 121 -8.46 16.32 6.79
CA GLY A 121 -8.04 14.96 6.50
C GLY A 121 -6.82 14.90 5.58
N VAL A 122 -6.77 15.71 4.52
CA VAL A 122 -5.63 15.79 3.60
C VAL A 122 -4.38 16.32 4.31
N LYS A 123 -4.51 17.38 5.12
CA LYS A 123 -3.39 17.91 5.92
C LYS A 123 -2.89 16.89 6.94
N HIS A 124 -3.80 16.19 7.61
CA HIS A 124 -3.43 15.12 8.53
C HIS A 124 -2.67 14.01 7.80
N PHE A 125 -3.18 13.52 6.70
CA PHE A 125 -2.52 12.49 5.89
C PHE A 125 -1.14 12.95 5.41
N LYS A 126 -1.01 14.22 4.97
CA LYS A 126 0.29 14.83 4.62
C LYS A 126 1.27 14.82 5.77
N SER A 127 0.83 15.14 6.99
CA SER A 127 1.69 15.10 8.16
C SER A 127 2.20 13.68 8.45
N LEU A 128 1.34 12.67 8.26
CA LEU A 128 1.73 11.27 8.41
C LEU A 128 2.75 10.84 7.35
N LEU A 129 2.56 11.24 6.09
CA LEU A 129 3.55 11.00 5.02
C LEU A 129 4.92 11.58 5.38
N ALA A 130 4.96 12.83 5.85
CA ALA A 130 6.21 13.48 6.25
C ALA A 130 6.91 12.76 7.42
N LEU A 131 6.14 12.23 8.38
CA LEU A 131 6.67 11.48 9.53
C LEU A 131 7.13 10.06 9.18
N LEU A 132 6.69 9.51 8.05
CA LEU A 132 6.91 8.13 7.64
C LEU A 132 7.66 8.03 6.30
N ASN A 133 8.58 8.96 6.03
CA ASN A 133 9.48 8.97 4.86
C ASN A 133 8.73 8.91 3.51
N ASN A 134 7.54 9.51 3.43
CA ASN A 134 6.64 9.48 2.28
C ASN A 134 6.18 8.06 1.87
N ASP A 135 6.24 7.09 2.79
CA ASP A 135 5.69 5.75 2.56
C ASP A 135 4.17 5.79 2.68
N ILE A 136 3.49 5.61 1.55
CA ILE A 136 2.02 5.65 1.47
C ILE A 136 1.39 4.53 2.29
N VAL A 137 1.96 3.33 2.27
CA VAL A 137 1.42 2.16 2.98
C VAL A 137 1.48 2.39 4.49
N LEU A 138 2.61 2.88 4.99
CA LEU A 138 2.75 3.23 6.40
C LEU A 138 1.87 4.42 6.80
N ALA A 139 1.73 5.42 5.93
CA ALA A 139 0.86 6.57 6.19
C ALA A 139 -0.63 6.17 6.26
N LEU A 140 -1.09 5.27 5.39
CA LEU A 140 -2.44 4.70 5.44
C LEU A 140 -2.65 3.90 6.72
N ALA A 141 -1.68 3.06 7.10
CA ALA A 141 -1.75 2.31 8.35
C ALA A 141 -1.81 3.24 9.57
N ALA A 142 -1.04 4.32 9.56
CA ALA A 142 -1.04 5.33 10.62
C ALA A 142 -2.32 6.16 10.65
N TYR A 143 -2.89 6.45 9.50
CA TYR A 143 -4.19 7.14 9.39
C TYR A 143 -5.29 6.34 10.07
N HIS A 144 -5.34 5.02 9.82
CA HIS A 144 -6.37 4.14 10.38
C HIS A 144 -6.08 3.72 11.84
N ALA A 145 -4.84 3.35 12.17
CA ALA A 145 -4.50 2.77 13.47
C ALA A 145 -3.86 3.75 14.47
N GLY A 146 -3.53 4.95 14.01
CA GLY A 146 -2.76 5.95 14.76
C GLY A 146 -1.25 5.82 14.60
N ILE A 147 -0.56 6.96 14.52
CA ILE A 147 0.88 7.06 14.25
C ILE A 147 1.73 6.31 15.29
N GLY A 148 1.31 6.29 16.56
CA GLY A 148 2.08 5.64 17.61
C GLY A 148 2.30 4.14 17.42
N ARG A 149 1.32 3.44 16.81
CA ARG A 149 1.43 2.00 16.51
C ARG A 149 2.38 1.70 15.36
N VAL A 150 2.43 2.58 14.37
CA VAL A 150 3.25 2.42 13.16
C VAL A 150 4.69 2.85 13.41
N LYS A 151 4.90 4.02 14.05
CA LYS A 151 6.21 4.62 14.26
C LYS A 151 7.14 3.77 15.10
N LYS A 152 6.61 2.99 16.03
CA LYS A 152 7.42 2.15 16.94
C LYS A 152 8.33 1.18 16.20
N ASN A 153 7.81 0.55 15.13
CA ASN A 153 8.53 -0.48 14.38
C ASN A 153 8.70 -0.13 12.89
N MET A 154 8.17 1.00 12.43
CA MET A 154 8.11 1.41 11.01
C MET A 154 7.50 0.29 10.13
N THR A 155 6.42 -0.33 10.62
CA THR A 155 5.70 -1.41 9.94
C THR A 155 4.20 -1.21 10.06
N VAL A 156 3.44 -1.82 9.15
CA VAL A 156 1.99 -1.95 9.31
C VAL A 156 1.72 -2.82 10.53
N PRO A 157 0.95 -2.34 11.53
CA PRO A 157 0.65 -3.13 12.72
C PRO A 157 -0.15 -4.38 12.37
N ASN A 158 0.10 -5.49 13.07
CA ASN A 158 -0.63 -6.73 12.88
C ASN A 158 -2.05 -6.65 13.49
N ILE A 159 -2.88 -5.77 12.91
CA ILE A 159 -4.28 -5.53 13.26
C ILE A 159 -5.08 -5.78 11.98
N SER A 160 -5.95 -6.82 11.98
CA SER A 160 -6.68 -7.25 10.77
C SER A 160 -7.40 -6.10 10.08
N SER A 161 -8.15 -5.26 10.83
CA SER A 161 -8.85 -4.11 10.25
C SER A 161 -7.92 -3.08 9.59
N THR A 162 -6.71 -2.88 10.15
CA THR A 162 -5.73 -1.96 9.55
C THR A 162 -5.13 -2.54 8.28
N ILE A 163 -4.82 -3.84 8.27
CA ILE A 163 -4.30 -4.54 7.09
C ILE A 163 -5.36 -4.52 5.97
N GLU A 164 -6.60 -4.81 6.30
CA GLU A 164 -7.74 -4.77 5.36
C GLU A 164 -7.95 -3.38 4.79
N TYR A 165 -7.90 -2.35 5.64
CA TYR A 165 -8.02 -0.95 5.22
C TYR A 165 -6.92 -0.55 4.23
N VAL A 166 -5.66 -0.81 4.56
CA VAL A 166 -4.52 -0.50 3.69
C VAL A 166 -4.66 -1.21 2.35
N ASN A 167 -4.99 -2.51 2.37
CA ASN A 167 -5.18 -3.30 1.15
C ASN A 167 -6.35 -2.76 0.31
N ALA A 168 -7.46 -2.36 0.93
CA ALA A 168 -8.62 -1.83 0.23
C ALA A 168 -8.29 -0.50 -0.48
N VAL A 169 -7.62 0.43 0.20
CA VAL A 169 -7.21 1.70 -0.40
C VAL A 169 -6.20 1.46 -1.53
N MET A 170 -5.16 0.65 -1.30
CA MET A 170 -4.12 0.39 -2.29
C MET A 170 -4.65 -0.35 -3.51
N LYS A 171 -5.59 -1.27 -3.34
CA LYS A 171 -6.27 -1.95 -4.46
C LYS A 171 -7.02 -0.98 -5.38
N LEU A 172 -7.60 0.09 -4.84
CA LEU A 172 -8.24 1.15 -5.62
C LEU A 172 -7.22 2.11 -6.23
N TYR A 173 -6.16 2.44 -5.48
CA TYR A 173 -5.17 3.42 -5.90
C TYR A 173 -4.21 2.88 -6.95
N LYS A 174 -3.68 1.67 -6.75
CA LYS A 174 -2.72 1.00 -7.64
C LYS A 174 -3.09 -0.47 -7.84
N PRO A 175 -4.11 -0.76 -8.63
CA PRO A 175 -4.62 -2.12 -8.77
C PRO A 175 -3.58 -3.13 -9.26
N GLN A 176 -2.56 -2.68 -9.99
CA GLN A 176 -1.51 -3.54 -10.54
C GLN A 176 -0.41 -3.87 -9.51
N GLU A 177 -0.28 -3.09 -8.45
CA GLU A 177 0.69 -3.31 -7.38
C GLU A 177 0.07 -4.03 -6.17
N SER A 178 -1.26 -4.09 -6.08
CA SER A 178 -2.00 -4.54 -4.89
C SER A 178 -1.83 -6.02 -4.53
N ASN A 179 -1.30 -6.83 -5.43
CA ASN A 179 -1.07 -8.26 -5.15
C ASN A 179 0.21 -8.51 -4.31
N ASN A 180 0.99 -7.47 -3.96
CA ASN A 180 2.31 -7.60 -3.37
C ASN A 180 2.45 -7.12 -1.92
N TYR A 181 1.38 -6.58 -1.29
CA TYR A 181 1.54 -5.99 0.05
C TYR A 181 1.49 -6.99 1.21
N THR A 182 1.21 -8.27 0.95
CA THR A 182 1.10 -9.29 1.99
C THR A 182 2.43 -9.88 2.43
N THR A 183 3.50 -9.73 1.68
CA THR A 183 4.89 -9.97 2.10
C THR A 183 5.83 -9.52 1.00
N LYS A 184 6.55 -8.44 1.21
CA LYS A 184 7.66 -8.06 0.34
C LYS A 184 8.84 -8.99 0.62
N ILE A 185 8.74 -10.24 0.19
CA ILE A 185 9.92 -11.08 0.03
C ILE A 185 10.55 -10.62 -1.28
N GLU A 186 11.44 -9.64 -1.21
CA GLU A 186 12.06 -9.08 -2.41
C GLU A 186 12.98 -10.11 -3.11
N LYS A 187 13.58 -11.01 -2.35
CA LYS A 187 14.39 -12.11 -2.86
C LYS A 187 14.41 -13.28 -1.88
N LEU A 188 14.25 -14.47 -2.39
CA LEU A 188 14.42 -15.70 -1.65
C LEU A 188 15.78 -16.32 -2.09
N TYR A 189 16.70 -16.48 -1.16
CA TYR A 189 17.98 -17.13 -1.41
C TYR A 189 17.92 -18.55 -0.88
N LEU A 190 18.18 -19.50 -1.78
CA LEU A 190 18.29 -20.92 -1.47
C LEU A 190 19.78 -21.28 -1.54
N GLN A 191 20.34 -21.58 -0.39
CA GLN A 191 21.71 -22.05 -0.30
C GLN A 191 21.71 -23.52 0.11
N MET A 192 22.27 -24.37 -0.73
CA MET A 192 22.51 -25.76 -0.37
C MET A 192 23.78 -25.83 0.47
N LEU A 193 23.67 -26.33 1.69
CA LEU A 193 24.78 -26.55 2.60
C LEU A 193 25.51 -27.85 2.24
N PRO A 194 26.81 -28.04 2.67
CA PRO A 194 27.59 -29.23 2.36
C PRO A 194 26.99 -30.55 2.85
N ASP A 195 26.09 -30.48 3.84
CA ASP A 195 25.35 -31.64 4.39
C ASP A 195 24.08 -31.97 3.59
N GLY A 196 23.81 -31.28 2.49
CA GLY A 196 22.63 -31.47 1.65
C GLY A 196 21.36 -30.74 2.14
N THR A 197 21.42 -30.03 3.25
CA THR A 197 20.32 -29.20 3.72
C THR A 197 20.16 -27.90 2.90
N ILE A 198 18.94 -27.43 2.78
CA ILE A 198 18.64 -26.17 2.08
C ILE A 198 18.37 -25.07 3.10
N ASN A 199 19.22 -24.06 3.10
CA ASN A 199 18.97 -22.84 3.88
C ASN A 199 18.20 -21.85 3.03
N ILE A 200 17.06 -21.38 3.55
CA ILE A 200 16.21 -20.39 2.88
C ILE A 200 16.34 -19.09 3.66
N THR A 201 16.80 -18.03 3.03
CA THR A 201 16.95 -16.74 3.67
C THR A 201 16.40 -15.62 2.80
N THR A 202 15.95 -14.56 3.46
CA THR A 202 15.56 -13.31 2.82
C THR A 202 16.53 -12.23 3.25
N ILE A 203 17.06 -11.48 2.31
CA ILE A 203 17.85 -10.27 2.61
C ILE A 203 16.90 -9.08 2.52
N LYS A 204 16.85 -8.32 3.60
CA LYS A 204 16.09 -7.06 3.67
C LYS A 204 16.78 -5.97 2.86
#